data_586207d2b016cf2dd72b4e904510fa9c
#
_entry.id   586207d2b016cf2dd72b4e904510fa9c
#
_cell.length_a   1.000
_cell.length_b   1.000
_cell.length_c   1.000
_cell.angle_alpha   90.00
_cell.angle_beta   90.00
_cell.angle_gamma   90.00
#
_symmetry.space_group_name_H-M   'P 1'
#
loop_
_entity.id
_entity.type
_entity.pdbx_description
1 polymer ?
#
loop_
_entity_poly.entity_id
_entity_poly.type
_entity_poly.pdbx_seq_one_letter_code
_entity_poly.pdbx_strand_id
1 'polypeptide(L)'
;SPVERLDIFATFRYTDSEMMIRRADGGTARVERPLVSQYKTLLNIQYATKFRRWVFDATAQLNGPARIPTQTGDLDDSYYSPRYPMFFAQVSRKVGKFDIYAGCENIADYRQKDPILNAQDPYDYKFNSMNVWGPLMGRKFYVGLRFNLY
;
A
#
# COMPACT_ATOMS: atom_id res chain seq x y z
N SER A 1 26.29 -3.92 -4.55
CA SER A 1 25.54 -4.14 -5.80
C SER A 1 26.20 -5.27 -6.58
N PRO A 2 25.52 -6.33 -6.97
CA PRO A 2 26.11 -7.47 -7.69
C PRO A 2 26.50 -7.13 -9.14
N VAL A 3 25.95 -6.05 -9.67
CA VAL A 3 26.23 -5.53 -11.02
C VAL A 3 26.42 -4.02 -10.90
N GLU A 4 27.41 -3.50 -11.62
CA GLU A 4 27.62 -2.04 -11.63
C GLU A 4 26.34 -1.32 -12.05
N ARG A 5 25.94 -0.29 -11.28
CA ARG A 5 24.77 0.58 -11.53
C ARG A 5 23.40 -0.06 -11.37
N LEU A 6 23.35 -1.27 -10.82
CA LEU A 6 22.12 -1.95 -10.48
C LEU A 6 22.02 -2.07 -8.96
N ASP A 7 21.04 -1.43 -8.35
CA ASP A 7 20.73 -1.53 -6.95
C ASP A 7 19.45 -2.32 -6.76
N ILE A 8 19.49 -3.33 -5.90
CA ILE A 8 18.33 -4.16 -5.56
C ILE A 8 18.13 -4.08 -4.05
N PHE A 9 16.95 -3.70 -3.65
CA PHE A 9 16.54 -3.62 -2.26
C PHE A 9 15.30 -4.46 -2.03
N ALA A 10 15.37 -5.38 -1.07
CA ALA A 10 14.24 -6.21 -0.68
C ALA A 10 13.98 -6.07 0.82
N THR A 11 12.73 -5.94 1.19
CA THR A 11 12.28 -5.86 2.58
C THR A 11 11.07 -6.75 2.80
N PHE A 12 11.08 -7.49 3.90
CA PHE A 12 9.93 -8.21 4.42
C PHE A 12 9.64 -7.73 5.85
N ARG A 13 8.40 -7.38 6.10
CA ARG A 13 7.92 -7.03 7.44
C ARG A 13 6.78 -7.97 7.81
N TYR A 14 6.88 -8.61 8.94
CA TYR A 14 5.77 -9.30 9.60
C TYR A 14 5.30 -8.46 10.79
N THR A 15 4.01 -8.38 10.99
CA THR A 15 3.41 -7.61 12.07
C THR A 15 2.40 -8.49 12.79
N ASP A 16 2.72 -8.83 14.02
CA ASP A 16 1.80 -9.40 14.98
C ASP A 16 1.33 -8.28 15.89
N SER A 17 0.07 -7.92 15.79
CA SER A 17 -0.48 -6.76 16.52
C SER A 17 -1.87 -7.09 17.04
N GLU A 18 -1.96 -7.22 18.34
CA GLU A 18 -3.18 -7.52 19.05
C GLU A 18 -3.68 -6.35 19.89
N MET A 19 -4.94 -6.36 20.21
CA MET A 19 -5.57 -5.44 21.14
C MET A 19 -6.56 -6.21 22.03
N MET A 20 -6.72 -5.73 23.25
CA MET A 20 -7.78 -6.21 24.14
C MET A 20 -9.04 -5.39 23.94
N ILE A 21 -10.14 -6.06 23.73
CA ILE A 21 -11.46 -5.42 23.66
C ILE A 21 -12.37 -6.02 24.75
N ARG A 22 -13.24 -5.16 25.26
CA ARG A 22 -14.23 -5.56 26.27
C ARG A 22 -15.47 -6.08 25.53
N ARG A 23 -15.89 -7.28 25.86
CA ARG A 23 -17.13 -7.88 25.34
C ARG A 23 -18.35 -7.29 26.04
N ALA A 24 -19.51 -7.43 25.42
CA ALA A 24 -20.79 -7.02 26.00
C ALA A 24 -21.15 -7.80 27.27
N ASP A 25 -20.65 -9.01 27.43
CA ASP A 25 -20.80 -9.86 28.62
C ASP A 25 -19.90 -9.42 29.80
N GLY A 26 -19.10 -8.38 29.62
CA GLY A 26 -18.14 -7.88 30.61
C GLY A 26 -16.77 -8.56 30.55
N GLY A 27 -16.61 -9.62 29.74
CA GLY A 27 -15.34 -10.31 29.51
C GLY A 27 -14.38 -9.48 28.64
N THR A 28 -13.12 -9.90 28.60
CA THR A 28 -12.10 -9.34 27.68
C THR A 28 -11.72 -10.38 26.64
N ALA A 29 -11.56 -9.95 25.40
CA ALA A 29 -11.03 -10.76 24.31
C ALA A 29 -9.80 -10.11 23.70
N ARG A 30 -8.83 -10.93 23.30
CA ARG A 30 -7.66 -10.53 22.56
C ARG A 30 -7.96 -10.74 21.08
N VAL A 31 -7.81 -9.69 20.28
CA VAL A 31 -8.11 -9.71 18.85
C VAL A 31 -7.01 -9.00 18.08
N GLU A 32 -6.79 -9.41 16.83
CA GLU A 32 -5.87 -8.69 15.94
C GLU A 32 -6.35 -7.25 15.72
N ARG A 33 -5.42 -6.30 15.66
CA ARG A 33 -5.73 -4.90 15.34
C ARG A 33 -6.35 -4.80 13.95
N PRO A 34 -7.50 -4.12 13.84
CA PRO A 34 -8.13 -3.92 12.53
C PRO A 34 -7.24 -3.07 11.61
N LEU A 35 -7.33 -3.34 10.32
CA LEU A 35 -6.67 -2.63 9.23
C LEU A 35 -5.12 -2.63 9.27
N VAL A 36 -4.54 -3.49 10.09
CA VAL A 36 -3.09 -3.71 10.12
C VAL A 36 -2.76 -4.95 9.29
N SER A 37 -1.98 -4.76 8.23
CA SER A 37 -1.52 -5.86 7.38
C SER A 37 -0.61 -6.80 8.16
N GLN A 38 -0.90 -8.10 8.15
CA GLN A 38 -0.09 -9.13 8.82
C GLN A 38 1.33 -9.19 8.28
N TYR A 39 1.50 -8.94 6.98
CA TYR A 39 2.84 -8.83 6.38
C TYR A 39 2.86 -7.83 5.24
N LYS A 40 4.05 -7.31 4.97
CA LYS A 40 4.33 -6.47 3.81
C LYS A 40 5.68 -6.83 3.22
N THR A 41 5.72 -7.06 1.92
CA THR A 41 6.95 -7.32 1.17
C THR A 41 7.15 -6.19 0.17
N LEU A 42 8.38 -5.74 0.03
CA LEU A 42 8.76 -4.74 -0.95
C LEU A 42 10.05 -5.18 -1.65
N LEU A 43 10.05 -5.11 -2.97
CA LEU A 43 11.21 -5.27 -3.83
C LEU A 43 11.36 -4.00 -4.66
N ASN A 44 12.49 -3.36 -4.55
CA ASN A 44 12.86 -2.21 -5.38
C ASN A 44 14.09 -2.57 -6.22
N ILE A 45 14.04 -2.22 -7.47
CA ILE A 45 15.13 -2.39 -8.44
C ILE A 45 15.39 -1.03 -9.07
N GLN A 46 16.62 -0.55 -8.92
CA GLN A 46 17.06 0.70 -9.52
C GLN A 46 18.24 0.44 -10.46
N TYR A 47 18.14 0.93 -11.68
CA TYR A 47 19.21 0.88 -12.66
C TYR A 47 19.59 2.29 -13.11
N ALA A 48 20.88 2.62 -13.03
CA ALA A 48 21.41 3.90 -13.46
C ALA A 48 22.36 3.75 -14.64
N THR A 49 22.19 4.52 -15.71
CA THR A 49 23.14 4.55 -16.83
C THR A 49 24.43 5.28 -16.45
N LYS A 50 25.46 5.22 -17.34
CA LYS A 50 26.73 5.96 -17.15
C LYS A 50 26.47 7.41 -16.77
N PHE A 51 27.22 7.91 -15.77
CA PHE A 51 27.09 9.26 -15.22
C PHE A 51 25.69 9.59 -14.70
N ARG A 52 24.89 8.59 -14.36
CA ARG A 52 23.50 8.73 -13.88
C ARG A 52 22.64 9.64 -14.78
N ARG A 53 22.86 9.60 -16.09
CA ARG A 53 22.06 10.39 -17.04
C ARG A 53 20.61 9.95 -17.07
N TRP A 54 20.38 8.64 -16.99
CA TRP A 54 19.07 8.04 -16.80
C TRP A 54 19.09 7.16 -15.57
N VAL A 55 18.04 7.23 -14.81
CA VAL A 55 17.77 6.33 -13.70
C VAL A 55 16.38 5.75 -13.88
N PHE A 56 16.32 4.44 -13.85
CA PHE A 56 15.08 3.67 -13.91
C PHE A 56 14.87 3.05 -12.54
N ASP A 57 13.68 3.24 -11.99
CA ASP A 57 13.28 2.71 -10.70
C ASP A 57 11.99 1.92 -10.85
N ALA A 58 11.94 0.73 -10.32
CA ALA A 58 10.77 -0.11 -10.30
C ALA A 58 10.57 -0.72 -8.91
N THR A 59 9.38 -0.60 -8.37
CA THR A 59 9.03 -1.13 -7.05
C THR A 59 7.82 -2.04 -7.16
N ALA A 60 7.95 -3.25 -6.63
CA ALA A 60 6.85 -4.16 -6.40
C ALA A 60 6.59 -4.28 -4.89
N GLN A 61 5.36 -4.10 -4.46
CA GLN A 61 4.93 -4.23 -3.08
C GLN A 61 3.79 -5.24 -3.00
N LEU A 62 3.88 -6.17 -2.06
CA LEU A 62 2.79 -7.08 -1.72
C LEU A 62 2.30 -6.75 -0.32
N ASN A 63 1.01 -6.45 -0.21
CA ASN A 63 0.34 -6.23 1.07
C ASN A 63 -0.42 -7.49 1.44
N GLY A 64 -0.16 -7.99 2.64
CA GLY A 64 -0.85 -9.13 3.23
C GLY A 64 -2.26 -8.78 3.70
N PRO A 65 -3.04 -9.78 4.13
CA PRO A 65 -4.37 -9.57 4.65
C PRO A 65 -4.33 -8.71 5.92
N ALA A 66 -5.40 -7.97 6.14
CA ALA A 66 -5.64 -7.20 7.35
C ALA A 66 -7.05 -7.52 7.86
N ARG A 67 -7.21 -7.64 9.17
CA ARG A 67 -8.52 -7.85 9.77
C ARG A 67 -9.42 -6.65 9.53
N ILE A 68 -10.63 -6.88 9.06
CA ILE A 68 -11.63 -5.86 8.84
C ILE A 68 -12.64 -5.93 9.99
N PRO A 69 -12.92 -4.82 10.68
CA PRO A 69 -13.91 -4.81 11.75
C PRO A 69 -15.31 -5.03 11.17
N THR A 70 -16.05 -5.95 11.75
CA THR A 70 -17.47 -6.14 11.45
C THR A 70 -18.34 -5.31 12.40
N GLN A 71 -19.49 -4.88 11.93
CA GLN A 71 -20.39 -4.03 12.72
C GLN A 71 -21.24 -4.81 13.74
N THR A 72 -21.33 -6.12 13.57
CA THR A 72 -22.19 -6.98 14.40
C THR A 72 -21.71 -7.12 15.84
N GLY A 73 -20.51 -6.58 16.17
CA GLY A 73 -19.93 -6.75 17.52
C GLY A 73 -19.53 -8.19 17.84
N ASP A 74 -19.79 -9.12 16.92
CA ASP A 74 -19.37 -10.50 17.03
C ASP A 74 -17.88 -10.60 16.68
N LEU A 75 -17.09 -10.94 17.69
CA LEU A 75 -15.63 -11.00 17.57
C LEU A 75 -15.14 -12.23 16.80
N ASP A 76 -16.01 -13.24 16.72
CA ASP A 76 -15.71 -14.49 16.03
C ASP A 76 -15.95 -14.37 14.51
N ASP A 77 -16.71 -13.36 14.05
CA ASP A 77 -16.90 -13.05 12.64
C ASP A 77 -15.78 -12.16 12.12
N SER A 78 -14.59 -12.73 11.98
CA SER A 78 -13.41 -12.03 11.49
C SER A 78 -13.32 -12.12 9.97
N TYR A 79 -13.60 -11.01 9.30
CA TYR A 79 -13.35 -10.86 7.87
C TYR A 79 -11.96 -10.28 7.62
N TYR A 80 -11.23 -10.84 6.66
CA TYR A 80 -9.90 -10.37 6.27
C TYR A 80 -9.91 -9.80 4.86
N SER A 81 -9.16 -8.72 4.68
CA SER A 81 -8.92 -8.18 3.35
C SER A 81 -8.15 -9.19 2.49
N PRO A 82 -8.37 -9.23 1.17
CA PRO A 82 -7.49 -9.97 0.29
C PRO A 82 -6.08 -9.39 0.29
N ARG A 83 -5.08 -10.22 0.03
CA ARG A 83 -3.74 -9.75 -0.31
C ARG A 83 -3.77 -9.07 -1.67
N TYR A 84 -3.00 -7.98 -1.81
CA TYR A 84 -2.95 -7.25 -3.08
C TYR A 84 -1.55 -6.73 -3.40
N PRO A 85 -1.15 -6.83 -4.68
CA PRO A 85 0.10 -6.25 -5.15
C PRO A 85 -0.08 -4.78 -5.54
N MET A 86 0.99 -4.00 -5.40
CA MET A 86 1.13 -2.65 -5.91
C MET A 86 2.43 -2.54 -6.69
N PHE A 87 2.39 -1.93 -7.86
CA PHE A 87 3.56 -1.71 -8.71
C PHE A 87 3.74 -0.23 -8.98
N PHE A 88 4.99 0.22 -8.91
CA PHE A 88 5.40 1.60 -9.14
C PHE A 88 6.59 1.59 -10.09
N ALA A 89 6.65 2.56 -10.99
CA ALA A 89 7.83 2.77 -11.81
C ALA A 89 8.07 4.26 -12.01
N GLN A 90 9.34 4.63 -12.07
CA GLN A 90 9.78 5.98 -12.34
C GLN A 90 10.99 5.95 -13.27
N VAL A 91 11.05 6.88 -14.18
CA VAL A 91 12.23 7.19 -14.97
C VAL A 91 12.63 8.63 -14.70
N SER A 92 13.92 8.86 -14.51
CA SER A 92 14.46 10.21 -14.37
C SER A 92 15.64 10.42 -15.30
N ARG A 93 15.78 11.65 -15.78
CA ARG A 93 16.84 12.08 -16.70
C ARG A 93 17.49 13.36 -16.19
N LYS A 94 18.80 13.32 -16.06
CA LYS A 94 19.60 14.50 -15.73
C LYS A 94 20.01 15.24 -17.01
N VAL A 95 19.69 16.53 -17.08
CA VAL A 95 20.02 17.44 -18.20
C VAL A 95 20.64 18.71 -17.60
N GLY A 96 21.97 18.76 -17.55
CA GLY A 96 22.68 19.86 -16.89
C GLY A 96 22.33 19.95 -15.40
N LYS A 97 21.75 21.07 -14.99
CA LYS A 97 21.30 21.32 -13.62
C LYS A 97 19.86 20.85 -13.35
N PHE A 98 19.18 20.30 -14.35
CA PHE A 98 17.81 19.83 -14.23
C PHE A 98 17.74 18.31 -14.14
N ASP A 99 16.90 17.81 -13.26
CA ASP A 99 16.45 16.42 -13.23
C ASP A 99 14.97 16.38 -13.59
N ILE A 100 14.66 15.82 -14.74
CA ILE A 100 13.29 15.59 -15.20
C ILE A 100 12.90 14.16 -14.83
N TYR A 101 11.75 13.98 -14.22
CA TYR A 101 11.27 12.65 -13.86
C TYR A 101 9.80 12.47 -14.22
N ALA A 102 9.47 11.26 -14.59
CA ALA A 102 8.11 10.82 -14.83
C ALA A 102 7.90 9.43 -14.21
N GLY A 103 6.73 9.20 -13.69
CA GLY A 103 6.43 7.92 -13.06
C GLY A 103 4.96 7.56 -13.09
N CYS A 104 4.70 6.33 -12.70
CA CYS A 104 3.37 5.77 -12.58
C CYS A 104 3.26 5.01 -11.26
N GLU A 105 2.25 5.35 -10.48
CA GLU A 105 1.83 4.63 -9.28
C GLU A 105 0.69 3.68 -9.62
N ASN A 106 0.63 2.56 -8.90
CA ASN A 106 -0.41 1.56 -9.06
C ASN A 106 -0.58 1.12 -10.52
N ILE A 107 0.51 0.68 -11.15
CA ILE A 107 0.55 0.31 -12.58
C ILE A 107 -0.50 -0.77 -12.92
N ALA A 108 -0.77 -1.69 -11.99
CA ALA A 108 -1.77 -2.74 -12.13
C ALA A 108 -3.22 -2.24 -12.06
N ASP A 109 -3.43 -0.95 -11.76
CA ASP A 109 -4.77 -0.34 -11.56
C ASP A 109 -5.61 -1.08 -10.49
N TYR A 110 -4.94 -1.63 -9.48
CA TYR A 110 -5.65 -2.31 -8.40
C TYR A 110 -6.49 -1.33 -7.60
N ARG A 111 -7.76 -1.67 -7.36
CA ARG A 111 -8.68 -0.87 -6.54
C ARG A 111 -9.43 -1.78 -5.60
N GLN A 112 -9.64 -1.29 -4.40
CA GLN A 112 -10.57 -1.92 -3.47
C GLN A 112 -11.97 -1.86 -4.05
N LYS A 113 -12.65 -3.00 -4.08
CA LYS A 113 -14.09 -3.06 -4.38
C LYS A 113 -14.89 -2.79 -3.10
N ASP A 114 -16.02 -2.12 -3.26
CA ASP A 114 -16.99 -1.85 -2.19
C ASP A 114 -16.37 -1.28 -0.89
N PRO A 115 -15.73 -0.09 -0.97
CA PRO A 115 -15.08 0.52 0.21
C PRO A 115 -16.08 1.01 1.26
N ILE A 116 -17.35 1.14 0.88
CA ILE A 116 -18.48 1.56 1.74
C ILE A 116 -19.49 0.41 1.77
N LEU A 117 -19.69 -0.16 2.94
CA LEU A 117 -20.72 -1.17 3.13
C LEU A 117 -22.09 -0.47 3.20
N ASN A 118 -23.06 -1.08 2.55
CA ASN A 118 -24.44 -0.58 2.43
C ASN A 118 -24.53 0.89 1.96
N ALA A 119 -23.73 1.26 0.95
CA ALA A 119 -23.68 2.61 0.40
C ALA A 119 -25.02 3.12 -0.15
N GLN A 120 -25.96 2.22 -0.46
CA GLN A 120 -27.27 2.55 -1.00
C GLN A 120 -28.24 3.08 0.06
N ASP A 121 -28.01 2.75 1.33
CA ASP A 121 -28.81 3.23 2.45
C ASP A 121 -27.89 3.81 3.56
N PRO A 122 -27.53 5.10 3.46
CA PRO A 122 -26.62 5.73 4.40
C PRO A 122 -27.19 5.88 5.83
N TYR A 123 -28.48 5.70 6.01
CA TYR A 123 -29.16 5.79 7.30
C TYR A 123 -29.38 4.43 7.97
N ASP A 124 -29.08 3.33 7.27
CA ASP A 124 -29.15 2.00 7.85
C ASP A 124 -27.98 1.79 8.85
N TYR A 125 -28.28 1.07 9.94
CA TYR A 125 -27.27 0.69 10.94
C TYR A 125 -26.12 -0.16 10.37
N LYS A 126 -26.28 -0.76 9.19
CA LYS A 126 -25.25 -1.52 8.45
C LYS A 126 -24.35 -0.63 7.59
N PHE A 127 -24.64 0.66 7.49
CA PHE A 127 -23.79 1.58 6.74
C PHE A 127 -22.41 1.72 7.43
N ASN A 128 -21.34 1.48 6.68
CA ASN A 128 -19.99 1.63 7.19
C ASN A 128 -19.04 2.18 6.11
N SER A 129 -18.57 3.39 6.33
CA SER A 129 -17.60 4.07 5.46
C SER A 129 -16.13 3.87 5.90
N MET A 130 -15.89 3.16 6.99
CA MET A 130 -14.54 3.00 7.56
C MET A 130 -13.81 1.76 7.02
N ASN A 131 -14.37 1.06 6.06
CA ASN A 131 -13.89 -0.25 5.59
C ASN A 131 -12.83 -0.13 4.48
N VAL A 132 -11.98 0.88 4.56
CA VAL A 132 -10.91 1.14 3.58
C VAL A 132 -9.65 0.40 4.00
N TRP A 133 -9.34 -0.71 3.32
CA TRP A 133 -8.14 -1.53 3.55
C TRP A 133 -7.15 -1.50 2.37
N GLY A 134 -7.57 -1.02 1.20
CA GLY A 134 -6.78 -1.00 -0.03
C GLY A 134 -6.89 0.34 -0.77
N PRO A 135 -6.19 0.50 -1.89
CA PRO A 135 -6.22 1.73 -2.67
C PRO A 135 -7.62 1.95 -3.27
N LEU A 136 -8.15 3.15 -3.11
CA LEU A 136 -9.39 3.60 -3.73
C LEU A 136 -9.16 4.18 -5.11
N MET A 137 -7.99 4.83 -5.28
CA MET A 137 -7.59 5.41 -6.56
C MET A 137 -6.82 4.40 -7.37
N GLY A 138 -7.10 4.36 -8.67
CA GLY A 138 -6.40 3.54 -9.62
C GLY A 138 -5.02 4.07 -9.97
N ARG A 139 -4.61 3.84 -11.20
CA ARG A 139 -3.34 4.27 -11.76
C ARG A 139 -3.20 5.79 -11.73
N LYS A 140 -2.04 6.28 -11.30
CA LYS A 140 -1.69 7.69 -11.30
C LYS A 140 -0.40 7.92 -12.06
N PHE A 141 -0.39 8.89 -12.94
CA PHE A 141 0.81 9.35 -13.62
C PHE A 141 1.25 10.69 -13.03
N TYR A 142 2.55 10.89 -12.93
CA TYR A 142 3.12 12.15 -12.50
C TYR A 142 4.37 12.49 -13.32
N VAL A 143 4.61 13.78 -13.47
CA VAL A 143 5.82 14.34 -14.07
C VAL A 143 6.31 15.46 -13.18
N GLY A 144 7.61 15.59 -13.03
CA GLY A 144 8.20 16.63 -12.23
C GLY A 144 9.56 17.08 -12.75
N LEU A 145 9.96 18.26 -12.28
CA LEU A 145 11.23 18.89 -12.58
C LEU A 145 11.90 19.30 -11.26
N ARG A 146 13.18 18.94 -11.10
CA ARG A 146 14.02 19.39 -9.99
C ARG A 146 15.17 20.19 -10.54
N PHE A 147 15.42 21.35 -9.95
CA PHE A 147 16.57 22.18 -10.25
C PHE A 147 17.62 22.06 -9.15
N ASN A 148 18.86 21.76 -9.53
CA ASN A 148 19.99 21.62 -8.61
C ASN A 148 20.86 22.88 -8.70
N LEU A 149 21.01 23.58 -7.60
CA LEU A 149 21.78 24.83 -7.51
C LEU A 149 23.31 24.60 -7.53
N TYR A 150 23.77 23.34 -7.27
CA TYR A 150 25.19 22.94 -7.21
C TYR A 150 25.58 22.05 -8.36
#